data_3f54d93a0d3979438b1e2f7789554425
#
_entry.id   3f54d93a0d3979438b1e2f7789554425
#
_cell.length_a   1.000
_cell.length_b   1.000
_cell.length_c   1.000
_cell.angle_alpha   90.00
_cell.angle_beta   90.00
_cell.angle_gamma   90.00
#
_symmetry.space_group_name_H-M   'P 1'
#
loop_
_entity.id
_entity.type
_entity.pdbx_description
1 polymer ?
#
loop_
_entity_poly.entity_id
_entity_poly.type
_entity_poly.pdbx_seq_one_letter_code
_entity_poly.pdbx_strand_id
1 'polypeptide(L)'
;VADGGLLLHELSFVPEGDDVVVGRLDTGSYAVFPADGAELLKRLARGMPLSAAADWYESAFDEPVDLDDFVETLRELGFVREGEGQPEGAPPRPVRLRRLGRAAFSPPAWACYLAVVGSWAWAVARHTDLAPHPSQIFFVRSLLVVQLVITFGQVPLLLLHEGFHILAGRRLGLPTRLRLSNRLTYIVAETQINGLLSVPRAKRYLPFLAGIVCDGVVLGALGLVADATRNPDGSFSLTARVCLALAFTVMVRVLWQFQLYLRTDLYYVAATAWNCYDLHDAGMVLLKNRMWRLLGRSHRVVDEEQWTPRDRRVGKFYGPFIVLGYATLAGITVFVSVPVTIQYFSIARQAIASGHVNAAFWDAVLSLCMNAAQVAALVVLSGRKRREKKLSTPQTSPSAEVELA
;
A
#
# COMPACT_ATOMS: atom_id res chain seq x y z
N VAL A 1 2.03 36.51 -26.83
CA VAL A 1 1.48 35.11 -26.75
C VAL A 1 0.68 34.90 -28.03
N ALA A 2 1.10 33.93 -28.87
CA ALA A 2 0.39 33.63 -30.10
C ALA A 2 -0.98 33.02 -29.75
N ASP A 3 -1.99 33.41 -30.52
CA ASP A 3 -3.42 33.03 -30.38
C ASP A 3 -3.71 31.56 -30.68
N GLY A 4 -2.78 30.68 -30.33
CA GLY A 4 -2.88 29.23 -30.48
C GLY A 4 -3.43 28.63 -29.19
N GLY A 5 -4.52 27.83 -29.29
CA GLY A 5 -5.09 27.10 -28.17
C GLY A 5 -4.03 26.27 -27.43
N LEU A 6 -4.14 26.16 -26.11
CA LEU A 6 -3.27 25.34 -25.28
C LEU A 6 -3.47 23.85 -25.62
N LEU A 7 -2.42 23.20 -26.10
CA LEU A 7 -2.48 21.78 -26.39
C LEU A 7 -2.30 20.98 -25.09
N LEU A 8 -3.35 20.29 -24.68
CA LEU A 8 -3.37 19.47 -23.48
C LEU A 8 -3.33 17.96 -23.84
N HIS A 9 -2.79 17.17 -22.93
CA HIS A 9 -2.94 15.71 -22.98
C HIS A 9 -4.38 15.31 -22.65
N GLU A 10 -4.74 14.06 -22.90
CA GLU A 10 -6.05 13.53 -22.48
C GLU A 10 -6.11 13.50 -20.94
N LEU A 11 -7.03 14.27 -20.38
CA LEU A 11 -7.22 14.44 -18.94
C LEU A 11 -8.52 13.78 -18.48
N SER A 12 -8.45 13.11 -17.32
CA SER A 12 -9.62 12.62 -16.61
C SER A 12 -10.06 13.64 -15.55
N PHE A 13 -11.36 13.86 -15.40
CA PHE A 13 -11.95 14.78 -14.42
C PHE A 13 -12.89 13.99 -13.49
N VAL A 14 -12.58 13.90 -12.22
CA VAL A 14 -13.38 13.18 -11.23
C VAL A 14 -13.82 14.14 -10.12
N PRO A 15 -15.12 14.48 -10.03
CA PRO A 15 -15.62 15.34 -8.96
C PRO A 15 -15.47 14.68 -7.59
N GLU A 16 -14.98 15.42 -6.60
CA GLU A 16 -14.83 14.99 -5.20
C GLU A 16 -15.22 16.10 -4.21
N GLY A 17 -16.51 16.15 -3.89
CA GLY A 17 -17.06 17.24 -3.06
C GLY A 17 -17.03 18.56 -3.80
N ASP A 18 -16.37 19.55 -3.19
CA ASP A 18 -16.19 20.89 -3.78
C ASP A 18 -15.00 20.99 -4.74
N ASP A 19 -14.18 19.91 -4.81
CA ASP A 19 -12.99 19.82 -5.64
C ASP A 19 -13.16 18.84 -6.81
N VAL A 20 -12.23 18.89 -7.76
CA VAL A 20 -12.15 17.96 -8.89
C VAL A 20 -10.74 17.42 -9.00
N VAL A 21 -10.59 16.09 -8.94
CA VAL A 21 -9.34 15.44 -9.23
C VAL A 21 -9.16 15.38 -10.75
N VAL A 22 -8.11 16.02 -11.24
CA VAL A 22 -7.73 16.02 -12.65
C VAL A 22 -6.43 15.24 -12.81
N GLY A 23 -6.34 14.39 -13.82
CA GLY A 23 -5.12 13.62 -14.00
C GLY A 23 -4.94 13.00 -15.36
N ARG A 24 -3.70 12.64 -15.64
CA ARG A 24 -3.27 11.89 -16.83
C ARG A 24 -3.19 10.41 -16.51
N LEU A 25 -3.92 9.60 -17.29
CA LEU A 25 -3.92 8.14 -17.12
C LEU A 25 -2.62 7.48 -17.62
N ASP A 26 -1.94 8.10 -18.58
CA ASP A 26 -0.72 7.58 -19.20
C ASP A 26 0.52 7.70 -18.30
N THR A 27 0.65 8.84 -17.60
CA THR A 27 1.76 9.11 -16.65
C THR A 27 1.41 8.80 -15.21
N GLY A 28 0.10 8.76 -14.85
CA GLY A 28 -0.34 8.63 -13.46
C GLY A 28 -0.19 9.93 -12.64
N SER A 29 -0.01 11.07 -13.31
CA SER A 29 0.07 12.38 -12.65
C SER A 29 -1.34 12.89 -12.34
N TYR A 30 -1.59 13.33 -11.10
CA TYR A 30 -2.88 13.85 -10.64
C TYR A 30 -2.70 15.11 -9.81
N ALA A 31 -3.66 16.03 -9.93
CA ALA A 31 -3.75 17.19 -9.08
C ALA A 31 -5.21 17.45 -8.69
N VAL A 32 -5.40 18.12 -7.56
CA VAL A 32 -6.72 18.52 -7.06
C VAL A 32 -6.92 19.99 -7.43
N PHE A 33 -7.98 20.27 -8.15
CA PHE A 33 -8.36 21.62 -8.55
C PHE A 33 -9.66 22.02 -7.85
N PRO A 34 -9.81 23.28 -7.43
CA PRO A 34 -11.12 23.83 -7.12
C PRO A 34 -12.08 23.67 -8.31
N ALA A 35 -13.39 23.67 -8.06
CA ALA A 35 -14.37 23.40 -9.11
C ALA A 35 -14.31 24.40 -10.28
N ASP A 36 -14.03 25.66 -9.98
CA ASP A 36 -13.86 26.78 -10.93
C ASP A 36 -12.61 26.59 -11.82
N GLY A 37 -11.44 26.30 -11.21
CA GLY A 37 -10.20 25.99 -11.92
C GLY A 37 -10.31 24.73 -12.80
N ALA A 38 -11.03 23.71 -12.32
CA ALA A 38 -11.29 22.52 -13.10
C ALA A 38 -12.23 22.78 -14.29
N GLU A 39 -13.21 23.68 -14.14
CA GLU A 39 -14.09 24.07 -15.25
C GLU A 39 -13.35 24.90 -16.29
N LEU A 40 -12.44 25.80 -15.86
CA LEU A 40 -11.52 26.50 -16.73
C LEU A 40 -10.67 25.51 -17.55
N LEU A 41 -10.05 24.56 -16.88
CA LEU A 41 -9.22 23.52 -17.53
C LEU A 41 -10.02 22.68 -18.53
N LYS A 42 -11.26 22.31 -18.22
CA LYS A 42 -12.15 21.62 -19.17
C LYS A 42 -12.43 22.41 -20.43
N ARG A 43 -12.58 23.74 -20.32
CA ARG A 43 -12.81 24.60 -21.48
C ARG A 43 -11.55 24.76 -22.33
N LEU A 44 -10.39 24.94 -21.68
CA LEU A 44 -9.10 24.93 -22.37
C LEU A 44 -8.86 23.58 -23.10
N ALA A 45 -9.18 22.47 -22.45
CA ALA A 45 -9.08 21.13 -23.06
C ALA A 45 -10.03 20.95 -24.27
N ARG A 46 -11.11 21.71 -24.34
CA ARG A 46 -12.04 21.73 -25.49
C ARG A 46 -11.63 22.73 -26.59
N GLY A 47 -10.46 23.39 -26.44
CA GLY A 47 -9.91 24.28 -27.43
C GLY A 47 -10.29 25.76 -27.26
N MET A 48 -10.74 26.18 -26.07
CA MET A 48 -10.94 27.61 -25.79
C MET A 48 -9.60 28.35 -25.88
N PRO A 49 -9.50 29.47 -26.62
CA PRO A 49 -8.30 30.30 -26.66
C PRO A 49 -7.99 30.91 -25.29
N LEU A 50 -6.70 31.06 -24.96
CA LEU A 50 -6.29 31.68 -23.68
C LEU A 50 -6.81 33.11 -23.53
N SER A 51 -6.87 33.88 -24.63
CA SER A 51 -7.43 35.25 -24.63
C SER A 51 -8.89 35.28 -24.21
N ALA A 52 -9.70 34.30 -24.58
CA ALA A 52 -11.11 34.21 -24.22
C ALA A 52 -11.34 33.55 -22.83
N ALA A 53 -10.35 32.84 -22.35
CA ALA A 53 -10.46 32.09 -21.09
C ALA A 53 -10.48 33.01 -19.85
N ALA A 54 -9.69 34.09 -19.85
CA ALA A 54 -9.67 35.07 -18.78
C ALA A 54 -11.01 35.80 -18.67
N ASP A 55 -11.51 36.35 -19.79
CA ASP A 55 -12.79 37.05 -19.85
C ASP A 55 -13.96 36.17 -19.43
N TRP A 56 -13.92 34.91 -19.86
CA TRP A 56 -14.93 33.92 -19.46
C TRP A 56 -14.86 33.64 -17.95
N TYR A 57 -13.66 33.45 -17.38
CA TYR A 57 -13.51 33.11 -15.98
C TYR A 57 -13.99 34.26 -15.08
N GLU A 58 -13.56 35.47 -15.37
CA GLU A 58 -14.00 36.69 -14.66
C GLU A 58 -15.53 36.86 -14.74
N SER A 59 -16.13 36.64 -15.94
CA SER A 59 -17.58 36.73 -16.09
C SER A 59 -18.37 35.62 -15.37
N ALA A 60 -17.76 34.46 -15.16
CA ALA A 60 -18.43 33.28 -14.57
C ALA A 60 -18.31 33.26 -13.05
N PHE A 61 -17.20 33.75 -12.49
CA PHE A 61 -16.87 33.62 -11.07
C PHE A 61 -16.68 34.95 -10.34
N ASP A 62 -16.76 36.07 -11.05
CA ASP A 62 -16.57 37.42 -10.53
C ASP A 62 -15.18 37.64 -9.86
N GLU A 63 -14.17 36.86 -10.32
CA GLU A 63 -12.79 36.91 -9.86
C GLU A 63 -11.82 36.86 -11.04
N PRO A 64 -10.75 37.71 -11.05
CA PRO A 64 -9.72 37.60 -12.09
C PRO A 64 -8.86 36.37 -11.90
N VAL A 65 -8.41 35.74 -12.99
CA VAL A 65 -7.50 34.59 -12.99
C VAL A 65 -6.16 34.98 -13.60
N ASP A 66 -5.05 34.60 -12.93
CA ASP A 66 -3.71 34.66 -13.51
C ASP A 66 -3.50 33.42 -14.41
N LEU A 67 -3.74 33.61 -15.72
CA LEU A 67 -3.60 32.54 -16.71
C LEU A 67 -2.15 32.10 -16.91
N ASP A 68 -1.17 33.01 -16.73
CA ASP A 68 0.23 32.69 -16.91
C ASP A 68 0.70 31.73 -15.81
N ASP A 69 0.37 32.01 -14.55
CA ASP A 69 0.61 31.13 -13.40
C ASP A 69 -0.16 29.81 -13.53
N PHE A 70 -1.41 29.87 -13.96
CA PHE A 70 -2.22 28.67 -14.18
C PHE A 70 -1.62 27.75 -15.24
N VAL A 71 -1.20 28.30 -16.39
CA VAL A 71 -0.58 27.53 -17.48
C VAL A 71 0.79 26.99 -17.06
N GLU A 72 1.58 27.73 -16.27
CA GLU A 72 2.86 27.25 -15.74
C GLU A 72 2.63 26.06 -14.80
N THR A 73 1.67 26.16 -13.89
CA THR A 73 1.23 25.04 -13.05
C THR A 73 0.84 23.82 -13.88
N LEU A 74 0.08 23.99 -14.95
CA LEU A 74 -0.26 22.87 -15.86
C LEU A 74 0.95 22.26 -16.56
N ARG A 75 1.98 23.05 -16.89
CA ARG A 75 3.25 22.54 -17.43
C ARG A 75 4.02 21.75 -16.40
N GLU A 76 4.15 22.25 -15.18
CA GLU A 76 4.80 21.55 -14.08
C GLU A 76 4.14 20.21 -13.78
N LEU A 77 2.81 20.14 -13.86
CA LEU A 77 2.04 18.90 -13.74
C LEU A 77 2.17 17.99 -14.95
N GLY A 78 2.80 18.46 -16.02
CA GLY A 78 2.96 17.72 -17.27
C GLY A 78 1.64 17.53 -18.02
N PHE A 79 0.65 18.41 -17.84
CA PHE A 79 -0.64 18.35 -18.51
C PHE A 79 -0.61 19.01 -19.89
N VAL A 80 0.34 19.92 -20.13
CA VAL A 80 0.55 20.61 -21.41
C VAL A 80 1.43 19.77 -22.34
N ARG A 81 1.06 19.71 -23.62
CA ARG A 81 1.88 19.06 -24.67
C ARG A 81 2.92 20.05 -25.20
N GLU A 82 4.18 19.69 -25.12
CA GLU A 82 5.28 20.44 -25.70
C GLU A 82 5.43 20.11 -27.20
N GLY A 83 4.63 20.77 -28.05
CA GLY A 83 4.73 20.70 -29.52
C GLY A 83 3.79 19.72 -30.20
N GLU A 84 3.49 20.00 -31.49
CA GLU A 84 2.59 19.20 -32.36
C GLU A 84 3.14 17.81 -32.75
N GLY A 85 4.37 17.49 -32.37
CA GLY A 85 5.07 16.23 -32.75
C GLY A 85 5.17 15.16 -31.68
N GLN A 86 4.68 15.42 -30.44
CA GLN A 86 4.63 14.33 -29.47
C GLN A 86 3.51 13.36 -29.87
N PRO A 87 3.82 12.08 -30.08
CA PRO A 87 2.78 11.11 -30.45
C PRO A 87 1.72 11.13 -29.34
N GLU A 88 0.45 11.19 -29.75
CA GLU A 88 -0.65 10.83 -28.84
C GLU A 88 -0.23 9.58 -28.08
N GLY A 89 -0.24 9.65 -26.74
CA GLY A 89 0.17 8.50 -25.94
C GLY A 89 -0.50 7.26 -26.51
N ALA A 90 0.29 6.22 -26.78
CA ALA A 90 -0.22 5.02 -27.46
C ALA A 90 -1.56 4.63 -26.85
N PRO A 91 -2.58 4.30 -27.65
CA PRO A 91 -3.92 4.02 -27.16
C PRO A 91 -3.83 3.05 -26.00
N PRO A 92 -4.55 3.29 -24.89
CA PRO A 92 -4.40 2.51 -23.67
C PRO A 92 -4.54 1.03 -24.01
N ARG A 93 -3.46 0.27 -23.82
CA ARG A 93 -3.45 -1.17 -24.14
C ARG A 93 -4.58 -1.84 -23.39
N PRO A 94 -5.35 -2.75 -24.03
CA PRO A 94 -6.45 -3.42 -23.38
C PRO A 94 -5.98 -4.12 -22.11
N VAL A 95 -6.59 -3.78 -20.97
CA VAL A 95 -6.21 -4.32 -19.66
C VAL A 95 -6.51 -5.82 -19.63
N ARG A 96 -5.47 -6.64 -19.62
CA ARG A 96 -5.59 -8.10 -19.54
C ARG A 96 -6.28 -8.51 -18.22
N LEU A 97 -6.94 -9.68 -18.20
CA LEU A 97 -7.61 -10.26 -17.03
C LEU A 97 -8.80 -9.43 -16.47
N ARG A 98 -9.31 -8.45 -17.22
CA ARG A 98 -10.49 -7.66 -16.78
C ARG A 98 -11.72 -8.56 -16.55
N ARG A 99 -11.91 -9.59 -17.38
CA ARG A 99 -13.02 -10.56 -17.21
C ARG A 99 -12.86 -11.36 -15.93
N LEU A 100 -11.63 -11.83 -15.63
CA LEU A 100 -11.30 -12.54 -14.40
C LEU A 100 -11.52 -11.65 -13.17
N GLY A 101 -11.10 -10.37 -13.22
CA GLY A 101 -11.37 -9.41 -12.15
C GLY A 101 -12.86 -9.19 -11.90
N ARG A 102 -13.68 -9.16 -12.97
CA ARG A 102 -15.15 -9.09 -12.80
C ARG A 102 -15.72 -10.36 -12.20
N ALA A 103 -15.23 -11.54 -12.59
CA ALA A 103 -15.67 -12.81 -12.05
C ALA A 103 -15.30 -12.97 -10.57
N ALA A 104 -14.04 -12.62 -10.18
CA ALA A 104 -13.57 -12.70 -8.81
C ALA A 104 -14.35 -11.83 -7.82
N PHE A 105 -14.95 -10.74 -8.28
CA PHE A 105 -15.78 -9.85 -7.44
C PHE A 105 -17.24 -9.82 -7.92
N SER A 106 -17.73 -10.93 -8.47
CA SER A 106 -19.13 -11.12 -8.83
C SER A 106 -19.96 -11.56 -7.62
N PRO A 107 -21.30 -11.39 -7.64
CA PRO A 107 -22.15 -11.86 -6.56
C PRO A 107 -21.98 -13.35 -6.22
N PRO A 108 -21.82 -14.30 -7.18
CA PRO A 108 -21.53 -15.69 -6.86
C PRO A 108 -20.17 -15.87 -6.14
N ALA A 109 -19.12 -15.13 -6.53
CA ALA A 109 -17.83 -15.18 -5.85
C ALA A 109 -17.95 -14.71 -4.40
N TRP A 110 -18.66 -13.60 -4.16
CA TRP A 110 -18.94 -13.13 -2.80
C TRP A 110 -19.70 -14.16 -1.97
N ALA A 111 -20.70 -14.83 -2.55
CA ALA A 111 -21.41 -15.92 -1.87
C ALA A 111 -20.46 -17.05 -1.47
N CYS A 112 -19.52 -17.45 -2.36
CA CYS A 112 -18.51 -18.45 -2.06
C CYS A 112 -17.56 -17.98 -0.93
N TYR A 113 -17.11 -16.73 -0.97
CA TYR A 113 -16.23 -16.18 0.07
C TYR A 113 -16.91 -16.16 1.44
N LEU A 114 -18.16 -15.70 1.49
CA LEU A 114 -18.98 -15.70 2.70
C LEU A 114 -19.25 -17.13 3.20
N ALA A 115 -19.50 -18.08 2.30
CA ALA A 115 -19.68 -19.47 2.67
C ALA A 115 -18.42 -20.07 3.31
N VAL A 116 -17.23 -19.82 2.73
CA VAL A 116 -15.95 -20.32 3.31
C VAL A 116 -15.70 -19.71 4.68
N VAL A 117 -15.81 -18.38 4.81
CA VAL A 117 -15.58 -17.68 6.09
C VAL A 117 -16.65 -18.07 7.12
N GLY A 118 -17.90 -18.14 6.72
CA GLY A 118 -19.02 -18.54 7.60
C GLY A 118 -18.89 -20.01 8.08
N SER A 119 -18.51 -20.93 7.19
CA SER A 119 -18.27 -22.33 7.54
C SER A 119 -17.11 -22.47 8.52
N TRP A 120 -16.02 -21.72 8.30
CA TRP A 120 -14.91 -21.70 9.23
C TRP A 120 -15.32 -21.11 10.60
N ALA A 121 -16.03 -19.99 10.61
CA ALA A 121 -16.51 -19.39 11.86
C ALA A 121 -17.41 -20.36 12.62
N TRP A 122 -18.26 -21.08 11.92
CA TRP A 122 -19.09 -22.14 12.49
C TRP A 122 -18.24 -23.30 13.06
N ALA A 123 -17.21 -23.74 12.34
CA ALA A 123 -16.30 -24.78 12.82
C ALA A 123 -15.55 -24.33 14.08
N VAL A 124 -15.06 -23.09 14.14
CA VAL A 124 -14.42 -22.48 15.33
C VAL A 124 -15.40 -22.42 16.51
N ALA A 125 -16.66 -22.09 16.28
CA ALA A 125 -17.66 -22.06 17.34
C ALA A 125 -17.92 -23.45 17.96
N ARG A 126 -17.71 -24.53 17.19
CA ARG A 126 -17.81 -25.92 17.66
C ARG A 126 -16.51 -26.46 18.24
N HIS A 127 -15.39 -26.06 17.66
CA HIS A 127 -14.04 -26.53 17.97
C HIS A 127 -13.13 -25.31 18.14
N THR A 128 -13.06 -24.76 19.34
CA THR A 128 -12.33 -23.53 19.66
C THR A 128 -10.82 -23.63 19.41
N ASP A 129 -10.28 -24.84 19.32
CA ASP A 129 -8.89 -25.15 19.00
C ASP A 129 -8.52 -24.81 17.54
N LEU A 130 -9.54 -24.62 16.66
CA LEU A 130 -9.36 -24.13 15.29
C LEU A 130 -9.16 -22.60 15.23
N ALA A 131 -9.40 -21.88 16.33
CA ALA A 131 -9.13 -20.45 16.37
C ALA A 131 -7.63 -20.18 16.27
N PRO A 132 -7.18 -19.22 15.46
CA PRO A 132 -5.76 -18.89 15.35
C PRO A 132 -5.15 -18.51 16.70
N HIS A 133 -4.06 -19.18 17.09
CA HIS A 133 -3.37 -18.96 18.35
C HIS A 133 -1.85 -19.00 18.18
N PRO A 134 -1.07 -18.18 18.92
CA PRO A 134 0.40 -18.09 18.76
C PRO A 134 1.13 -19.44 18.93
N SER A 135 0.65 -20.34 19.78
CA SER A 135 1.29 -21.66 20.00
C SER A 135 1.26 -22.56 18.76
N GLN A 136 0.34 -22.33 17.81
CA GLN A 136 0.21 -23.10 16.58
C GLN A 136 1.39 -22.92 15.64
N ILE A 137 2.18 -21.83 15.80
CA ILE A 137 3.43 -21.63 15.04
C ILE A 137 4.40 -22.80 15.26
N PHE A 138 4.44 -23.33 16.48
CA PHE A 138 5.37 -24.39 16.87
C PHE A 138 4.81 -25.79 16.57
N PHE A 139 4.46 -26.03 15.30
CA PHE A 139 3.83 -27.29 14.85
C PHE A 139 4.79 -28.49 14.85
N VAL A 140 6.12 -28.26 14.93
CA VAL A 140 7.18 -29.26 15.11
C VAL A 140 8.24 -28.72 16.07
N ARG A 141 9.13 -29.61 16.57
CA ARG A 141 10.20 -29.23 17.52
C ARG A 141 11.34 -28.45 16.88
N SER A 142 11.64 -28.70 15.60
CA SER A 142 12.70 -27.99 14.88
C SER A 142 12.24 -26.59 14.50
N LEU A 143 12.88 -25.57 15.05
CA LEU A 143 12.61 -24.16 14.75
C LEU A 143 12.97 -23.80 13.31
N LEU A 144 14.00 -24.44 12.76
CA LEU A 144 14.37 -24.26 11.35
C LEU A 144 13.23 -24.71 10.42
N VAL A 145 12.63 -25.91 10.68
CA VAL A 145 11.52 -26.39 9.88
C VAL A 145 10.31 -25.46 10.00
N VAL A 146 10.01 -24.99 11.20
CA VAL A 146 8.97 -23.98 11.43
C VAL A 146 9.24 -22.73 10.60
N GLN A 147 10.44 -22.15 10.68
CA GLN A 147 10.82 -20.96 9.97
C GLN A 147 10.76 -21.13 8.44
N LEU A 148 11.26 -22.25 7.91
CA LEU A 148 11.21 -22.56 6.48
C LEU A 148 9.77 -22.69 5.99
N VAL A 149 8.95 -23.49 6.66
CA VAL A 149 7.55 -23.72 6.26
C VAL A 149 6.74 -22.44 6.32
N ILE A 150 6.90 -21.63 7.36
CA ILE A 150 6.22 -20.33 7.45
C ILE A 150 6.73 -19.38 6.37
N THR A 151 8.04 -19.21 6.20
CA THR A 151 8.60 -18.28 5.21
C THR A 151 8.17 -18.64 3.79
N PHE A 152 8.37 -19.89 3.38
CA PHE A 152 8.02 -20.31 2.02
C PHE A 152 6.51 -20.54 1.83
N GLY A 153 5.80 -20.97 2.87
CA GLY A 153 4.35 -21.10 2.84
C GLY A 153 3.62 -19.76 2.73
N GLN A 154 4.21 -18.67 3.26
CA GLN A 154 3.64 -17.33 3.10
C GLN A 154 3.78 -16.76 1.69
N VAL A 155 4.78 -17.18 0.89
CA VAL A 155 5.00 -16.64 -0.45
C VAL A 155 3.77 -16.80 -1.36
N PRO A 156 3.20 -18.02 -1.56
CA PRO A 156 1.99 -18.16 -2.39
C PRO A 156 0.79 -17.43 -1.81
N LEU A 157 0.65 -17.36 -0.48
CA LEU A 157 -0.46 -16.64 0.18
C LEU A 157 -0.35 -15.12 -0.01
N LEU A 158 0.87 -14.58 0.03
CA LEU A 158 1.13 -13.18 -0.27
C LEU A 158 0.87 -12.87 -1.75
N LEU A 159 1.35 -13.72 -2.66
CA LEU A 159 1.09 -13.54 -4.09
C LEU A 159 -0.42 -13.61 -4.43
N LEU A 160 -1.18 -14.42 -3.69
CA LEU A 160 -2.62 -14.48 -3.83
C LEU A 160 -3.28 -13.18 -3.32
N HIS A 161 -2.85 -12.65 -2.18
CA HIS A 161 -3.26 -11.36 -1.63
C HIS A 161 -3.05 -10.24 -2.66
N GLU A 162 -1.82 -10.10 -3.19
CA GLU A 162 -1.49 -9.12 -4.23
C GLU A 162 -2.28 -9.37 -5.53
N GLY A 163 -2.51 -10.64 -5.86
CA GLY A 163 -3.34 -11.03 -7.00
C GLY A 163 -4.77 -10.49 -6.90
N PHE A 164 -5.34 -10.43 -5.70
CA PHE A 164 -6.67 -9.85 -5.50
C PHE A 164 -6.66 -8.34 -5.70
N HIS A 165 -5.64 -7.60 -5.25
CA HIS A 165 -5.48 -6.18 -5.57
C HIS A 165 -5.38 -5.95 -7.07
N ILE A 166 -4.55 -6.77 -7.76
CA ILE A 166 -4.42 -6.73 -9.24
C ILE A 166 -5.78 -6.94 -9.91
N LEU A 167 -6.52 -7.96 -9.52
CA LEU A 167 -7.83 -8.28 -10.10
C LEU A 167 -8.87 -7.19 -9.84
N ALA A 168 -8.86 -6.59 -8.65
CA ALA A 168 -9.75 -5.48 -8.30
C ALA A 168 -9.46 -4.23 -9.14
N GLY A 169 -8.19 -3.86 -9.33
CA GLY A 169 -7.79 -2.75 -10.21
C GLY A 169 -8.15 -3.03 -11.68
N ARG A 170 -7.86 -4.23 -12.18
CA ARG A 170 -8.17 -4.63 -13.55
C ARG A 170 -9.68 -4.73 -13.84
N ARG A 171 -10.49 -5.06 -12.84
CA ARG A 171 -11.96 -4.98 -12.94
C ARG A 171 -12.42 -3.58 -13.34
N LEU A 172 -11.78 -2.55 -12.81
CA LEU A 172 -12.06 -1.15 -13.12
C LEU A 172 -11.47 -0.70 -14.46
N GLY A 173 -10.66 -1.54 -15.11
CA GLY A 173 -9.96 -1.20 -16.35
C GLY A 173 -8.63 -0.49 -16.15
N LEU A 174 -8.11 -0.49 -14.92
CA LEU A 174 -6.86 0.17 -14.57
C LEU A 174 -5.65 -0.74 -14.80
N PRO A 175 -4.52 -0.22 -15.31
CA PRO A 175 -3.28 -0.97 -15.41
C PRO A 175 -2.71 -1.20 -14.01
N THR A 176 -2.32 -2.45 -13.74
CA THR A 176 -1.75 -2.86 -12.45
C THR A 176 -0.42 -3.55 -12.68
N ARG A 177 0.54 -3.31 -11.77
CA ARG A 177 1.86 -3.94 -11.78
C ARG A 177 2.22 -4.41 -10.37
N LEU A 178 2.77 -5.63 -10.27
CA LEU A 178 3.37 -6.12 -9.04
C LEU A 178 4.80 -5.60 -8.96
N ARG A 179 5.17 -5.03 -7.82
CA ARG A 179 6.51 -4.52 -7.55
C ARG A 179 7.02 -5.08 -6.23
N LEU A 180 8.32 -5.35 -6.16
CA LEU A 180 8.97 -5.64 -4.89
C LEU A 180 9.53 -4.34 -4.33
N SER A 181 9.14 -4.04 -3.11
CA SER A 181 9.55 -2.84 -2.38
C SER A 181 10.06 -3.22 -0.99
N ASN A 182 10.56 -2.24 -0.26
CA ASN A 182 10.88 -2.41 1.15
C ASN A 182 10.12 -1.35 1.96
N ARG A 183 9.54 -1.80 3.05
CA ARG A 183 8.94 -0.92 4.07
C ARG A 183 9.71 -1.10 5.37
N LEU A 184 10.49 -0.06 5.74
CA LEU A 184 11.37 -0.08 6.90
C LEU A 184 12.30 -1.32 6.91
N THR A 185 11.93 -2.33 7.71
CA THR A 185 12.71 -3.56 7.95
C THR A 185 12.17 -4.78 7.20
N TYR A 186 11.17 -4.60 6.31
CA TYR A 186 10.51 -5.72 5.62
C TYR A 186 10.58 -5.55 4.10
N ILE A 187 10.81 -6.67 3.40
CA ILE A 187 10.59 -6.76 1.95
C ILE A 187 9.12 -7.04 1.75
N VAL A 188 8.46 -6.19 0.97
CA VAL A 188 7.04 -6.34 0.64
C VAL A 188 6.86 -6.48 -0.86
N ALA A 189 5.96 -7.35 -1.26
CA ALA A 189 5.36 -7.28 -2.58
C ALA A 189 4.22 -6.26 -2.47
N GLU A 190 4.12 -5.36 -3.42
CA GLU A 190 3.06 -4.34 -3.44
C GLU A 190 2.49 -4.21 -4.85
N THR A 191 1.19 -4.01 -4.93
CA THR A 191 0.49 -3.80 -6.20
C THR A 191 0.33 -2.32 -6.47
N GLN A 192 0.99 -1.82 -7.51
CA GLN A 192 0.72 -0.48 -8.06
C GLN A 192 -0.53 -0.52 -8.94
N ILE A 193 -1.49 0.35 -8.66
CA ILE A 193 -2.69 0.56 -9.46
C ILE A 193 -2.64 1.98 -10.01
N ASN A 194 -2.16 2.11 -11.25
CA ASN A 194 -2.07 3.42 -11.90
C ASN A 194 -3.47 3.89 -12.27
N GLY A 195 -3.76 5.15 -12.01
CA GLY A 195 -5.05 5.74 -12.36
C GLY A 195 -6.16 5.50 -11.33
N LEU A 196 -5.87 5.01 -10.14
CA LEU A 196 -6.93 4.77 -9.15
C LEU A 196 -7.63 6.07 -8.71
N LEU A 197 -6.93 7.21 -8.72
CA LEU A 197 -7.52 8.53 -8.41
C LEU A 197 -8.45 9.05 -9.52
N SER A 198 -8.34 8.55 -10.76
CA SER A 198 -9.28 8.86 -11.84
C SER A 198 -10.61 8.10 -11.75
N VAL A 199 -10.80 7.29 -10.71
CA VAL A 199 -12.03 6.52 -10.49
C VAL A 199 -12.81 7.16 -9.35
N PRO A 200 -14.16 7.23 -9.43
CA PRO A 200 -14.99 7.73 -8.34
C PRO A 200 -14.66 7.07 -7.00
N ARG A 201 -14.59 7.86 -5.94
CA ARG A 201 -14.18 7.47 -4.59
C ARG A 201 -14.82 6.18 -4.08
N ALA A 202 -16.12 6.01 -4.28
CA ALA A 202 -16.85 4.81 -3.87
C ALA A 202 -16.31 3.51 -4.51
N LYS A 203 -15.66 3.59 -5.67
CA LYS A 203 -15.09 2.44 -6.37
C LYS A 203 -13.65 2.14 -5.97
N ARG A 204 -12.96 3.05 -5.24
CA ARG A 204 -11.56 2.86 -4.78
C ARG A 204 -11.45 1.91 -3.59
N TYR A 205 -12.51 1.76 -2.77
CA TYR A 205 -12.48 0.92 -1.57
C TYR A 205 -12.23 -0.55 -1.88
N LEU A 206 -12.84 -1.10 -2.94
CA LEU A 206 -12.66 -2.50 -3.28
C LEU A 206 -11.21 -2.85 -3.65
N PRO A 207 -10.50 -2.09 -4.51
CA PRO A 207 -9.06 -2.27 -4.70
C PRO A 207 -8.25 -2.28 -3.41
N PHE A 208 -8.51 -1.39 -2.47
CA PHE A 208 -7.80 -1.33 -1.19
C PHE A 208 -8.10 -2.51 -0.26
N LEU A 209 -9.34 -2.98 -0.24
CA LEU A 209 -9.78 -4.06 0.66
C LEU A 209 -9.59 -5.45 0.05
N ALA A 210 -9.22 -5.55 -1.23
CA ALA A 210 -9.20 -6.83 -1.96
C ALA A 210 -8.25 -7.85 -1.33
N GLY A 211 -7.06 -7.41 -0.90
CA GLY A 211 -6.10 -8.27 -0.21
C GLY A 211 -6.63 -8.79 1.13
N ILE A 212 -7.26 -7.93 1.92
CA ILE A 212 -7.86 -8.32 3.21
C ILE A 212 -9.00 -9.31 3.01
N VAL A 213 -9.82 -9.13 1.98
CA VAL A 213 -10.87 -10.09 1.59
C VAL A 213 -10.24 -11.45 1.26
N CYS A 214 -9.17 -11.45 0.44
CA CYS A 214 -8.41 -12.66 0.14
C CYS A 214 -7.90 -13.33 1.41
N ASP A 215 -7.28 -12.58 2.31
CA ASP A 215 -6.75 -13.10 3.56
C ASP A 215 -7.83 -13.73 4.45
N GLY A 216 -9.00 -13.12 4.52
CA GLY A 216 -10.15 -13.69 5.23
C GLY A 216 -10.59 -15.05 4.65
N VAL A 217 -10.65 -15.14 3.32
CA VAL A 217 -10.99 -16.40 2.63
C VAL A 217 -9.90 -17.47 2.83
N VAL A 218 -8.63 -17.09 2.71
CA VAL A 218 -7.48 -17.99 2.94
C VAL A 218 -7.45 -18.49 4.38
N LEU A 219 -7.67 -17.61 5.35
CA LEU A 219 -7.78 -17.96 6.76
C LEU A 219 -8.87 -19.00 7.00
N GLY A 220 -10.06 -18.74 6.44
CA GLY A 220 -11.18 -19.69 6.52
C GLY A 220 -10.87 -21.03 5.86
N ALA A 221 -10.31 -21.02 4.66
CA ALA A 221 -9.96 -22.22 3.92
C ALA A 221 -8.90 -23.08 4.66
N LEU A 222 -7.85 -22.44 5.17
CA LEU A 222 -6.81 -23.13 5.97
C LEU A 222 -7.40 -23.75 7.24
N GLY A 223 -8.28 -23.04 7.93
CA GLY A 223 -8.96 -23.57 9.11
C GLY A 223 -9.88 -24.75 8.81
N LEU A 224 -10.63 -24.69 7.70
CA LEU A 224 -11.47 -25.81 7.24
C LEU A 224 -10.65 -27.03 6.82
N VAL A 225 -9.51 -26.82 6.13
CA VAL A 225 -8.57 -27.92 5.80
C VAL A 225 -8.00 -28.52 7.07
N ALA A 226 -7.67 -27.72 8.07
CA ALA A 226 -7.18 -28.23 9.36
C ALA A 226 -8.22 -29.10 10.06
N ASP A 227 -9.48 -28.68 10.04
CA ASP A 227 -10.58 -29.46 10.62
C ASP A 227 -10.81 -30.78 9.86
N ALA A 228 -10.86 -30.72 8.53
CA ALA A 228 -11.06 -31.89 7.68
C ALA A 228 -9.92 -32.91 7.71
N THR A 229 -8.71 -32.49 8.13
CA THR A 229 -7.52 -33.35 8.19
C THR A 229 -7.15 -33.77 9.62
N ARG A 230 -8.09 -33.73 10.57
CA ARG A 230 -7.92 -34.26 11.92
C ARG A 230 -7.67 -35.77 11.88
N ASN A 231 -6.91 -36.27 12.83
CA ASN A 231 -6.77 -37.70 13.04
C ASN A 231 -8.08 -38.30 13.62
N PRO A 232 -8.28 -39.64 13.50
CA PRO A 232 -9.47 -40.28 14.06
C PRO A 232 -9.65 -40.12 15.56
N ASP A 233 -8.57 -39.87 16.31
CA ASP A 233 -8.57 -39.57 17.74
C ASP A 233 -8.92 -38.11 18.09
N GLY A 234 -9.24 -37.30 17.10
CA GLY A 234 -9.53 -35.84 17.23
C GLY A 234 -8.31 -34.95 17.33
N SER A 235 -7.10 -35.49 17.39
CA SER A 235 -5.85 -34.73 17.39
C SER A 235 -5.58 -34.09 16.00
N PHE A 236 -4.76 -33.05 15.95
CA PHE A 236 -4.34 -32.46 14.69
C PHE A 236 -3.24 -33.26 14.01
N SER A 237 -3.49 -33.68 12.78
CA SER A 237 -2.46 -34.22 11.89
C SER A 237 -1.36 -33.18 11.61
N LEU A 238 -0.23 -33.61 11.03
CA LEU A 238 0.83 -32.66 10.64
C LEU A 238 0.30 -31.62 9.64
N THR A 239 -0.52 -32.02 8.68
CA THR A 239 -1.17 -31.13 7.71
C THR A 239 -2.04 -30.10 8.42
N ALA A 240 -2.90 -30.53 9.35
CA ALA A 240 -3.74 -29.64 10.14
C ALA A 240 -2.91 -28.61 10.92
N ARG A 241 -1.83 -29.06 11.59
CA ARG A 241 -0.94 -28.17 12.33
C ARG A 241 -0.25 -27.14 11.44
N VAL A 242 0.22 -27.54 10.26
CA VAL A 242 0.81 -26.60 9.28
C VAL A 242 -0.23 -25.59 8.79
N CYS A 243 -1.45 -26.04 8.47
CA CYS A 243 -2.53 -25.13 8.07
C CYS A 243 -2.87 -24.11 9.18
N LEU A 244 -2.95 -24.55 10.43
CA LEU A 244 -3.22 -23.64 11.56
C LEU A 244 -2.05 -22.65 11.78
N ALA A 245 -0.80 -23.09 11.64
CA ALA A 245 0.35 -22.20 11.71
C ALA A 245 0.30 -21.12 10.62
N LEU A 246 0.01 -21.50 9.38
CA LEU A 246 -0.17 -20.55 8.27
C LEU A 246 -1.41 -19.65 8.49
N ALA A 247 -2.52 -20.18 8.97
CA ALA A 247 -3.71 -19.43 9.31
C ALA A 247 -3.42 -18.34 10.36
N PHE A 248 -2.66 -18.70 11.41
CA PHE A 248 -2.25 -17.73 12.42
C PHE A 248 -1.39 -16.59 11.80
N THR A 249 -0.45 -16.91 10.92
CA THR A 249 0.38 -15.88 10.28
C THR A 249 -0.42 -15.01 9.31
N VAL A 250 -1.43 -15.56 8.62
CA VAL A 250 -2.39 -14.76 7.81
C VAL A 250 -3.20 -13.82 8.71
N MET A 251 -3.68 -14.32 9.86
CA MET A 251 -4.38 -13.46 10.83
C MET A 251 -3.47 -12.32 11.31
N VAL A 252 -2.20 -12.58 11.64
CA VAL A 252 -1.23 -11.55 12.02
C VAL A 252 -1.05 -10.54 10.89
N ARG A 253 -1.01 -10.97 9.62
CA ARG A 253 -0.94 -10.07 8.46
C ARG A 253 -2.18 -9.16 8.37
N VAL A 254 -3.39 -9.68 8.62
CA VAL A 254 -4.61 -8.87 8.67
C VAL A 254 -4.54 -7.85 9.82
N LEU A 255 -4.08 -8.26 11.00
CA LEU A 255 -3.88 -7.34 12.13
C LEU A 255 -2.80 -6.28 11.83
N TRP A 256 -1.77 -6.65 11.07
CA TRP A 256 -0.74 -5.71 10.62
C TRP A 256 -1.29 -4.57 9.75
N GLN A 257 -2.39 -4.80 9.02
CA GLN A 257 -3.02 -3.76 8.22
C GLN A 257 -3.50 -2.55 9.04
N PHE A 258 -3.73 -2.71 10.34
CA PHE A 258 -4.08 -1.61 11.25
C PHE A 258 -2.89 -0.70 11.60
N GLN A 259 -1.67 -1.06 11.17
CA GLN A 259 -0.48 -0.22 11.32
C GLN A 259 -0.47 0.89 10.24
N LEU A 260 -1.45 1.80 10.31
CA LEU A 260 -1.70 2.83 9.29
C LEU A 260 -0.45 3.67 8.97
N TYR A 261 0.45 3.86 9.93
CA TYR A 261 1.70 4.61 9.75
C TYR A 261 2.68 3.96 8.76
N LEU A 262 2.47 2.69 8.40
CA LEU A 262 3.24 1.96 7.39
C LEU A 262 2.64 2.06 5.98
N ARG A 263 1.61 2.86 5.78
CA ARG A 263 0.87 2.98 4.50
C ARG A 263 0.32 1.63 4.03
N THR A 264 -0.30 0.88 4.93
CA THR A 264 -0.96 -0.39 4.66
C THR A 264 -2.25 -0.18 3.84
N ASP A 265 -2.90 -1.25 3.42
CA ASP A 265 -4.18 -1.15 2.68
C ASP A 265 -5.24 -0.37 3.46
N LEU A 266 -5.37 -0.61 4.78
CA LEU A 266 -6.30 0.13 5.62
C LEU A 266 -5.93 1.63 5.74
N TYR A 267 -4.67 2.00 5.58
CA TYR A 267 -4.30 3.40 5.48
C TYR A 267 -4.96 4.07 4.29
N TYR A 268 -4.94 3.44 3.11
CA TYR A 268 -5.57 4.00 1.91
C TYR A 268 -7.10 4.03 2.02
N VAL A 269 -7.69 3.05 2.69
CA VAL A 269 -9.13 3.08 3.04
C VAL A 269 -9.43 4.29 3.93
N ALA A 270 -8.64 4.49 4.98
CA ALA A 270 -8.80 5.61 5.93
C ALA A 270 -8.56 6.96 5.24
N ALA A 271 -7.48 7.11 4.48
CA ALA A 271 -7.17 8.33 3.73
C ALA A 271 -8.30 8.68 2.74
N THR A 272 -8.80 7.68 2.02
CA THR A 272 -9.95 7.83 1.13
C THR A 272 -11.20 8.24 1.91
N ALA A 273 -11.49 7.61 3.06
CA ALA A 273 -12.64 7.93 3.89
C ALA A 273 -12.59 9.37 4.44
N TRP A 274 -11.40 9.85 4.79
CA TRP A 274 -11.17 11.20 5.28
C TRP A 274 -10.99 12.24 4.17
N ASN A 275 -11.02 11.82 2.91
CA ASN A 275 -10.77 12.70 1.74
C ASN A 275 -9.39 13.36 1.83
N CYS A 276 -8.36 12.58 2.15
CA CYS A 276 -6.98 13.02 2.22
C CYS A 276 -6.19 12.35 1.09
N TYR A 277 -5.34 13.13 0.41
CA TYR A 277 -4.52 12.65 -0.69
C TYR A 277 -3.09 12.33 -0.24
N ASP A 278 -2.53 13.19 0.62
CA ASP A 278 -1.14 13.11 1.10
C ASP A 278 -1.06 13.07 2.63
N LEU A 279 -1.99 12.38 3.28
CA LEU A 279 -2.13 12.33 4.74
C LEU A 279 -0.83 11.98 5.47
N HIS A 280 -0.07 11.00 4.97
CA HIS A 280 1.17 10.56 5.63
C HIS A 280 2.27 11.62 5.53
N ASP A 281 2.47 12.20 4.35
CA ASP A 281 3.52 13.18 4.12
C ASP A 281 3.20 14.49 4.82
N ALA A 282 1.95 14.94 4.76
CA ALA A 282 1.46 16.07 5.54
C ALA A 282 1.66 15.83 7.04
N GLY A 283 1.26 14.66 7.56
CA GLY A 283 1.43 14.30 8.96
C GLY A 283 2.89 14.29 9.40
N MET A 284 3.79 13.74 8.57
CA MET A 284 5.24 13.71 8.84
C MET A 284 5.87 15.11 8.85
N VAL A 285 5.46 15.98 7.92
CA VAL A 285 6.00 17.35 7.88
C VAL A 285 5.47 18.17 9.05
N LEU A 286 4.18 18.10 9.35
CA LEU A 286 3.59 18.74 10.52
C LEU A 286 4.29 18.32 11.82
N LEU A 287 4.59 17.03 11.96
CA LEU A 287 5.32 16.48 13.11
C LEU A 287 6.75 17.04 13.17
N LYS A 288 7.49 17.03 12.05
CA LYS A 288 8.85 17.58 11.95
C LYS A 288 8.86 19.09 12.22
N ASN A 289 7.91 19.83 11.67
CA ASN A 289 7.79 21.27 11.89
C ASN A 289 7.54 21.57 13.37
N ARG A 290 6.66 20.81 14.03
CA ARG A 290 6.44 20.93 15.48
C ARG A 290 7.73 20.67 16.27
N MET A 291 8.47 19.64 15.90
CA MET A 291 9.77 19.33 16.53
C MET A 291 10.79 20.44 16.31
N TRP A 292 10.92 20.97 15.06
CA TRP A 292 11.87 22.07 14.76
C TRP A 292 11.51 23.35 15.50
N ARG A 293 10.22 23.69 15.63
CA ARG A 293 9.76 24.85 16.43
C ARG A 293 10.13 24.66 17.91
N LEU A 294 9.93 23.46 18.49
CA LEU A 294 10.30 23.15 19.88
C LEU A 294 11.83 23.22 20.11
N LEU A 295 12.64 22.87 19.10
CA LEU A 295 14.11 22.93 19.18
C LEU A 295 14.67 24.32 18.82
N GLY A 296 13.86 25.33 18.59
CA GLY A 296 14.27 26.68 18.20
C GLY A 296 14.89 26.79 16.80
N ARG A 297 14.68 25.77 15.93
CA ARG A 297 15.26 25.69 14.59
C ARG A 297 14.25 26.09 13.51
N SER A 298 13.68 27.28 13.61
CA SER A 298 12.62 27.77 12.72
C SER A 298 13.02 27.83 11.24
N HIS A 299 14.32 27.97 10.92
CA HIS A 299 14.84 27.95 9.54
C HIS A 299 14.67 26.60 8.82
N ARG A 300 14.31 25.53 9.54
CA ARG A 300 14.05 24.18 8.98
C ARG A 300 12.57 23.86 8.84
N VAL A 301 11.71 24.79 9.20
CA VAL A 301 10.26 24.62 9.04
C VAL A 301 9.94 24.69 7.56
N VAL A 302 9.24 23.68 7.07
CA VAL A 302 8.77 23.59 5.68
C VAL A 302 7.38 24.21 5.61
N ASP A 303 7.08 24.85 4.48
CA ASP A 303 5.76 25.43 4.25
C ASP A 303 4.67 24.35 4.32
N GLU A 304 3.63 24.64 5.09
CA GLU A 304 2.50 23.73 5.30
C GLU A 304 1.36 23.98 4.28
N GLU A 305 1.41 25.07 3.51
CA GLU A 305 0.35 25.47 2.57
C GLU A 305 0.33 24.61 1.31
N GLN A 306 1.41 23.91 1.01
CA GLN A 306 1.48 22.96 -0.11
C GLN A 306 0.49 21.78 0.01
N TRP A 307 -0.08 21.50 1.18
CA TRP A 307 -1.09 20.46 1.38
C TRP A 307 -2.48 21.05 1.54
N THR A 308 -3.48 20.24 1.16
CA THR A 308 -4.87 20.67 1.30
C THR A 308 -5.21 21.02 2.75
N PRO A 309 -6.14 21.95 3.01
CA PRO A 309 -6.59 22.26 4.37
C PRO A 309 -7.07 21.02 5.13
N ARG A 310 -7.58 20.03 4.41
CA ARG A 310 -8.04 18.75 4.94
C ARG A 310 -6.88 17.88 5.40
N ASP A 311 -5.85 17.68 4.56
CA ASP A 311 -4.64 16.91 4.90
C ASP A 311 -3.94 17.52 6.11
N ARG A 312 -3.84 18.86 6.17
CA ARG A 312 -3.28 19.57 7.33
C ARG A 312 -4.08 19.33 8.61
N ARG A 313 -5.42 19.35 8.53
CA ARG A 313 -6.27 19.14 9.70
C ARG A 313 -6.18 17.71 10.22
N VAL A 314 -6.32 16.72 9.35
CA VAL A 314 -6.26 15.30 9.73
C VAL A 314 -4.82 14.90 10.08
N GLY A 315 -3.82 15.41 9.37
CA GLY A 315 -2.40 15.17 9.62
C GLY A 315 -1.94 15.58 11.04
N LYS A 316 -2.55 16.59 11.64
CA LYS A 316 -2.27 16.99 13.05
C LYS A 316 -2.60 15.86 14.03
N PHE A 317 -3.66 15.10 13.80
CA PHE A 317 -4.04 13.94 14.61
C PHE A 317 -3.28 12.68 14.22
N TYR A 318 -2.97 12.53 12.94
CA TYR A 318 -2.26 11.39 12.41
C TYR A 318 -0.76 11.40 12.79
N GLY A 319 -0.12 12.55 12.95
CA GLY A 319 1.28 12.68 13.37
C GLY A 319 1.64 11.94 14.66
N PRO A 320 0.89 12.12 15.77
CA PRO A 320 1.08 11.33 16.99
C PRO A 320 0.94 9.81 16.79
N PHE A 321 0.05 9.38 15.91
CA PHE A 321 -0.10 7.98 15.54
C PHE A 321 1.15 7.40 14.87
N ILE A 322 1.82 8.20 14.04
CA ILE A 322 3.11 7.83 13.44
C ILE A 322 4.15 7.59 14.52
N VAL A 323 4.28 8.51 15.51
CA VAL A 323 5.25 8.36 16.60
C VAL A 323 4.98 7.10 17.44
N LEU A 324 3.71 6.89 17.82
CA LEU A 324 3.31 5.70 18.59
C LEU A 324 3.62 4.42 17.78
N GLY A 325 3.33 4.41 16.50
CA GLY A 325 3.61 3.27 15.62
C GLY A 325 5.10 2.93 15.54
N TYR A 326 5.96 3.92 15.32
CA TYR A 326 7.41 3.69 15.32
C TYR A 326 7.94 3.30 16.70
N ALA A 327 7.40 3.86 17.78
CA ALA A 327 7.76 3.47 19.15
C ALA A 327 7.38 2.01 19.43
N THR A 328 6.19 1.59 19.00
CA THR A 328 5.74 0.19 19.11
C THR A 328 6.67 -0.75 18.32
N LEU A 329 7.02 -0.40 17.08
CA LEU A 329 7.93 -1.20 16.26
C LEU A 329 9.32 -1.30 16.89
N ALA A 330 9.85 -0.19 17.40
CA ALA A 330 11.12 -0.18 18.14
C ALA A 330 11.03 -1.05 19.39
N GLY A 331 9.92 -0.97 20.15
CA GLY A 331 9.67 -1.83 21.31
C GLY A 331 9.67 -3.31 20.94
N ILE A 332 8.94 -3.72 19.91
CA ILE A 332 8.94 -5.10 19.41
C ILE A 332 10.36 -5.54 19.04
N THR A 333 11.12 -4.69 18.36
CA THR A 333 12.50 -5.00 17.97
C THR A 333 13.37 -5.23 19.20
N VAL A 334 13.34 -4.32 20.17
CA VAL A 334 14.20 -4.37 21.37
C VAL A 334 13.80 -5.50 22.32
N PHE A 335 12.49 -5.67 22.58
CA PHE A 335 12.02 -6.60 23.62
C PHE A 335 11.69 -8.00 23.10
N VAL A 336 11.57 -8.20 21.77
CA VAL A 336 11.27 -9.50 21.18
C VAL A 336 12.37 -9.95 20.24
N SER A 337 12.68 -9.20 19.18
CA SER A 337 13.60 -9.66 18.13
C SER A 337 15.04 -9.76 18.64
N VAL A 338 15.51 -8.80 19.42
CA VAL A 338 16.89 -8.82 19.97
C VAL A 338 17.09 -9.98 20.94
N PRO A 339 16.24 -10.20 21.96
CA PRO A 339 16.40 -11.35 22.89
C PRO A 339 16.35 -12.69 22.17
N VAL A 340 15.45 -12.89 21.21
CA VAL A 340 15.39 -14.12 20.42
C VAL A 340 16.69 -14.35 19.63
N THR A 341 17.24 -13.31 19.04
CA THR A 341 18.52 -13.39 18.30
C THR A 341 19.68 -13.74 19.24
N ILE A 342 19.74 -13.12 20.44
CA ILE A 342 20.73 -13.43 21.47
C ILE A 342 20.61 -14.90 21.94
N GLN A 343 19.38 -15.39 22.09
CA GLN A 343 19.15 -16.78 22.48
C GLN A 343 19.68 -17.78 21.43
N TYR A 344 19.40 -17.57 20.14
CA TYR A 344 19.98 -18.38 19.07
C TYR A 344 21.49 -18.36 19.08
N PHE A 345 22.08 -17.17 19.25
CA PHE A 345 23.53 -17.04 19.34
C PHE A 345 24.11 -17.79 20.54
N SER A 346 23.46 -17.75 21.71
CA SER A 346 23.88 -18.47 22.90
C SER A 346 23.84 -19.98 22.74
N ILE A 347 22.79 -20.52 22.09
CA ILE A 347 22.65 -21.94 21.77
C ILE A 347 23.79 -22.41 20.85
N ALA A 348 24.05 -21.66 19.79
CA ALA A 348 25.15 -21.97 18.87
C ALA A 348 26.51 -21.96 19.56
N ARG A 349 26.79 -20.93 20.38
CA ARG A 349 28.05 -20.82 21.15
C ARG A 349 28.23 -21.97 22.15
N GLN A 350 27.17 -22.35 22.90
CA GLN A 350 27.24 -23.44 23.88
C GLN A 350 27.50 -24.78 23.20
N ALA A 351 26.87 -25.06 22.05
CA ALA A 351 27.09 -26.28 21.29
C ALA A 351 28.53 -26.39 20.78
N ILE A 352 29.12 -25.28 20.30
CA ILE A 352 30.54 -25.25 19.91
C ILE A 352 31.46 -25.51 21.13
N ALA A 353 31.20 -24.84 22.25
CA ALA A 353 32.03 -24.96 23.44
C ALA A 353 31.98 -26.37 24.07
N SER A 354 30.86 -27.07 23.97
CA SER A 354 30.71 -28.43 24.47
C SER A 354 31.18 -29.52 23.51
N GLY A 355 31.55 -29.15 22.29
CA GLY A 355 31.91 -30.10 21.23
C GLY A 355 30.74 -30.95 20.70
N HIS A 356 29.51 -30.63 21.11
CA HIS A 356 28.32 -31.38 20.72
C HIS A 356 27.49 -30.64 19.67
N VAL A 357 27.78 -30.92 18.40
CA VAL A 357 27.01 -30.40 17.27
C VAL A 357 25.75 -31.27 17.10
N ASN A 358 24.63 -30.79 17.66
CA ASN A 358 23.35 -31.47 17.61
C ASN A 358 22.34 -30.70 16.69
N ALA A 359 21.12 -31.26 16.58
CA ALA A 359 20.06 -30.63 15.78
C ALA A 359 19.74 -29.19 16.21
N ALA A 360 19.79 -28.88 17.51
CA ALA A 360 19.53 -27.54 18.03
C ALA A 360 20.62 -26.52 17.61
N PHE A 361 21.89 -26.97 17.46
CA PHE A 361 22.95 -26.16 16.91
C PHE A 361 22.64 -25.74 15.46
N TRP A 362 22.29 -26.71 14.61
CA TRP A 362 21.97 -26.42 13.21
C TRP A 362 20.70 -25.57 13.08
N ASP A 363 19.69 -25.84 13.89
CA ASP A 363 18.49 -24.98 13.96
C ASP A 363 18.87 -23.51 14.26
N ALA A 364 19.72 -23.28 15.27
CA ALA A 364 20.16 -21.95 15.64
C ALA A 364 21.01 -21.27 14.57
N VAL A 365 22.01 -21.95 14.02
CA VAL A 365 22.91 -21.41 13.00
C VAL A 365 22.17 -21.07 11.72
N LEU A 366 21.33 -21.99 11.22
CA LEU A 366 20.59 -21.75 9.98
C LEU A 366 19.52 -20.67 10.15
N SER A 367 18.87 -20.57 11.32
CA SER A 367 17.96 -19.48 11.64
C SER A 367 18.68 -18.12 11.67
N LEU A 368 19.88 -18.07 12.27
CA LEU A 368 20.72 -16.85 12.23
C LEU A 368 21.12 -16.48 10.80
N CYS A 369 21.53 -17.45 9.98
CA CYS A 369 21.87 -17.22 8.58
C CYS A 369 20.66 -16.69 7.78
N MET A 370 19.46 -17.23 7.99
CA MET A 370 18.24 -16.74 7.33
C MET A 370 17.92 -15.29 7.74
N ASN A 371 18.02 -14.97 9.04
CA ASN A 371 17.80 -13.62 9.52
C ASN A 371 18.85 -12.64 8.96
N ALA A 372 20.12 -13.05 8.92
CA ALA A 372 21.18 -12.26 8.31
C ALA A 372 20.94 -12.03 6.80
N ALA A 373 20.50 -13.05 6.08
CA ALA A 373 20.15 -12.93 4.66
C ALA A 373 18.98 -11.95 4.42
N GLN A 374 17.96 -11.96 5.28
CA GLN A 374 16.86 -11.01 5.21
C GLN A 374 17.35 -9.57 5.44
N VAL A 375 18.19 -9.35 6.46
CA VAL A 375 18.78 -8.02 6.73
C VAL A 375 19.64 -7.56 5.56
N ALA A 376 20.48 -8.43 5.00
CA ALA A 376 21.31 -8.12 3.84
C ALA A 376 20.47 -7.73 2.62
N ALA A 377 19.39 -8.46 2.34
CA ALA A 377 18.47 -8.15 1.24
C ALA A 377 17.80 -6.78 1.44
N LEU A 378 17.40 -6.44 2.66
CA LEU A 378 16.86 -5.12 3.01
C LEU A 378 17.86 -3.98 2.77
N VAL A 379 19.13 -4.16 3.19
CA VAL A 379 20.18 -3.17 2.98
C VAL A 379 20.42 -2.94 1.49
N VAL A 380 20.48 -4.02 0.70
CA VAL A 380 20.66 -3.93 -0.76
C VAL A 380 19.50 -3.21 -1.42
N LEU A 381 18.25 -3.56 -1.11
CA LEU A 381 17.07 -2.92 -1.68
C LEU A 381 16.97 -1.44 -1.27
N SER A 382 17.24 -1.13 0.00
CA SER A 382 17.27 0.26 0.47
C SER A 382 18.36 1.10 -0.22
N GLY A 383 19.52 0.50 -0.46
CA GLY A 383 20.63 1.12 -1.20
C GLY A 383 20.25 1.41 -2.67
N ARG A 384 19.57 0.47 -3.33
CA ARG A 384 19.06 0.66 -4.71
C ARG A 384 18.07 1.82 -4.79
N LYS A 385 17.05 1.85 -3.93
CA LYS A 385 16.06 2.96 -3.87
C LYS A 385 16.74 4.32 -3.65
N ARG A 386 17.75 4.41 -2.76
CA ARG A 386 18.49 5.66 -2.55
C ARG A 386 19.29 6.11 -3.77
N ARG A 387 19.84 5.17 -4.54
CA ARG A 387 20.57 5.46 -5.80
C ARG A 387 19.60 5.92 -6.88
N GLU A 388 18.46 5.24 -7.06
CA GLU A 388 17.43 5.62 -8.02
C GLU A 388 16.90 7.02 -7.71
N LYS A 389 16.62 7.34 -6.44
CA LYS A 389 16.18 8.69 -6.01
C LYS A 389 17.23 9.79 -6.23
N LYS A 390 18.54 9.45 -6.23
CA LYS A 390 19.60 10.43 -6.54
C LYS A 390 19.81 10.62 -8.03
N LEU A 391 19.43 9.66 -8.85
CA LEU A 391 19.57 9.70 -10.32
C LEU A 391 18.32 10.31 -10.99
N SER A 392 17.15 10.22 -10.37
CA SER A 392 15.99 11.00 -10.75
C SER A 392 16.23 12.44 -10.30
N THR A 393 16.53 13.33 -11.24
CA THR A 393 16.49 14.80 -11.04
C THR A 393 15.15 15.15 -10.38
N PRO A 394 15.07 16.16 -9.49
CA PRO A 394 13.83 16.50 -8.84
C PRO A 394 12.83 16.97 -9.90
N GLN A 395 11.98 16.06 -10.36
CA GLN A 395 10.72 16.43 -10.97
C GLN A 395 9.83 16.87 -9.82
N THR A 396 9.61 18.14 -9.77
CA THR A 396 8.60 18.81 -9.00
C THR A 396 7.25 18.12 -9.23
N SER A 397 6.65 17.71 -8.17
CA SER A 397 5.33 17.16 -7.91
C SER A 397 5.32 15.68 -7.54
N PRO A 398 4.80 15.33 -6.36
CA PRO A 398 4.56 13.95 -6.02
C PRO A 398 3.39 13.45 -6.86
N SER A 399 3.71 12.67 -7.90
CA SER A 399 2.69 11.79 -8.48
C SER A 399 2.11 10.97 -7.33
N ALA A 400 0.82 11.13 -7.07
CA ALA A 400 0.12 10.31 -6.09
C ALA A 400 -0.05 8.89 -6.67
N GLU A 401 1.05 8.14 -6.73
CA GLU A 401 1.03 6.71 -6.97
C GLU A 401 0.49 6.04 -5.73
N VAL A 402 -0.68 5.44 -5.84
CA VAL A 402 -1.26 4.60 -4.78
C VAL A 402 -0.57 3.25 -4.84
N GLU A 403 0.36 3.01 -3.93
CA GLU A 403 1.01 1.72 -3.71
C GLU A 403 0.24 0.96 -2.62
N LEU A 404 -0.35 -0.18 -2.99
CA LEU A 404 -0.99 -1.12 -2.06
C LEU A 404 0.03 -2.14 -1.55
N ALA A 405 -0.07 -2.52 -0.29
CA ALA A 405 0.82 -3.49 0.34
C ALA A 405 0.07 -4.56 1.12
#